data_64469b1d318e94dd047c96295b05bfe2
#
_entry.id   64469b1d318e94dd047c96295b05bfe2
#
_cell.length_a   1.000
_cell.length_b   1.000
_cell.length_c   1.000
_cell.angle_alpha   90.00
_cell.angle_beta   90.00
_cell.angle_gamma   90.00
#
_symmetry.space_group_name_H-M   'P 1'
#
loop_
_entity.id
_entity.type
_entity.pdbx_description
1 polymer ?
#
loop_
_entity_poly.entity_id
_entity_poly.type
_entity_poly.pdbx_seq_one_letter_code
_entity_poly.pdbx_strand_id
1 'polypeptide(L)'
;MKKICILLLALLMLAGCSRKETIIPETTVPVPETVPATTVAQTTLPETVPTEPETVPTLPPEPESDEIFVRVLDYIPTASQELMYGTEANFTGQVIYDFEDAYLRWGTVKKLMLVSRDLEELRLYIKIWDGFRPVSAQFKLWEVCPNPTYVANPTTGYSSHSRGNTIDLTLVDESGRELTMPTGFDDFSVKANRDYSDCTEEEANNAQLLEILMEKHGFSGYFGEWWHYSDTTSYPVEREFEP
;
A
#
# COMPACT_ATOMS: atom_id res chain seq x y z
N MET A 1 20.33 -30.52 44.83
CA MET A 1 19.63 -31.71 45.31
C MET A 1 18.15 -31.60 45.01
N LYS A 2 17.62 -32.68 44.43
CA LYS A 2 16.22 -33.03 44.16
C LYS A 2 15.48 -32.23 43.04
N LYS A 3 15.48 -32.86 41.87
CA LYS A 3 14.53 -32.70 40.73
C LYS A 3 13.16 -33.21 41.16
N ILE A 4 12.08 -32.48 40.80
CA ILE A 4 10.75 -33.02 40.80
C ILE A 4 10.18 -32.83 39.41
N CYS A 5 10.08 -33.96 38.65
CA CYS A 5 9.28 -34.07 37.43
C CYS A 5 7.78 -34.19 37.86
N ILE A 6 6.93 -33.37 37.28
CA ILE A 6 5.49 -33.60 37.31
C ILE A 6 5.03 -33.92 35.89
N LEU A 7 4.69 -35.17 35.69
CA LEU A 7 4.03 -35.74 34.51
C LEU A 7 2.54 -35.44 34.63
N LEU A 8 1.93 -34.71 33.69
CA LEU A 8 0.47 -34.57 33.59
C LEU A 8 -0.04 -35.30 32.38
N LEU A 9 -0.86 -36.31 32.66
CA LEU A 9 -1.55 -37.21 31.76
C LEU A 9 -2.63 -36.43 30.96
N ALA A 10 -2.62 -36.51 29.63
CA ALA A 10 -3.68 -36.04 28.77
C ALA A 10 -4.80 -37.10 28.71
N LEU A 11 -6.01 -36.73 29.12
CA LEU A 11 -7.21 -37.52 28.99
C LEU A 11 -7.96 -37.10 27.72
N LEU A 12 -8.00 -37.98 26.69
CA LEU A 12 -8.83 -37.83 25.50
C LEU A 12 -10.28 -38.11 25.86
N MET A 13 -11.15 -37.11 25.69
CA MET A 13 -12.59 -37.29 25.65
C MET A 13 -13.08 -37.22 24.19
N LEU A 14 -13.44 -38.39 23.65
CA LEU A 14 -14.19 -38.56 22.41
C LEU A 14 -15.66 -38.21 22.66
N ALA A 15 -16.14 -37.09 22.17
CA ALA A 15 -17.54 -36.76 22.10
C ALA A 15 -18.00 -36.94 20.65
N GLY A 16 -18.76 -37.99 20.39
CA GLY A 16 -19.41 -38.28 19.11
C GLY A 16 -20.52 -37.26 18.85
N CYS A 17 -20.45 -36.57 17.74
CA CYS A 17 -21.50 -35.68 17.24
C CYS A 17 -22.33 -36.41 16.19
N SER A 18 -23.55 -36.79 16.56
CA SER A 18 -24.56 -37.39 15.68
C SER A 18 -25.09 -36.36 14.71
N ARG A 19 -24.87 -36.58 13.41
CA ARG A 19 -25.48 -35.79 12.31
C ARG A 19 -26.97 -36.09 12.24
N LYS A 20 -27.78 -35.06 12.48
CA LYS A 20 -29.22 -35.08 12.07
C LYS A 20 -29.31 -34.61 10.62
N GLU A 21 -29.75 -35.50 9.73
CA GLU A 21 -30.16 -35.14 8.37
C GLU A 21 -31.49 -34.37 8.44
N THR A 22 -31.47 -33.13 7.94
CA THR A 22 -32.70 -32.35 7.74
C THR A 22 -33.18 -32.59 6.33
N ILE A 23 -34.34 -33.27 6.21
CA ILE A 23 -35.06 -33.49 4.95
C ILE A 23 -35.71 -32.17 4.55
N ILE A 24 -35.31 -31.60 3.38
CA ILE A 24 -35.93 -30.44 2.76
C ILE A 24 -37.14 -30.95 1.93
N PRO A 25 -38.37 -30.44 2.10
CA PRO A 25 -39.49 -30.81 1.25
C PRO A 25 -39.35 -30.21 -0.15
N GLU A 26 -39.57 -31.04 -1.15
CA GLU A 26 -39.59 -30.71 -2.57
C GLU A 26 -40.79 -29.81 -2.90
N THR A 27 -40.54 -28.56 -3.24
CA THR A 27 -41.59 -27.63 -3.68
C THR A 27 -41.75 -27.72 -5.19
N THR A 28 -42.85 -28.33 -5.63
CA THR A 28 -43.28 -28.37 -7.04
C THR A 28 -43.66 -26.98 -7.52
N VAL A 29 -42.90 -26.47 -8.52
CA VAL A 29 -43.21 -25.23 -9.23
C VAL A 29 -44.21 -25.53 -10.34
N PRO A 30 -45.34 -24.78 -10.46
CA PRO A 30 -46.28 -24.97 -11.57
C PRO A 30 -45.70 -24.40 -12.87
N VAL A 31 -45.90 -25.13 -13.97
CA VAL A 31 -45.54 -24.74 -15.34
C VAL A 31 -46.52 -23.63 -15.80
N PRO A 32 -46.03 -22.51 -16.33
CA PRO A 32 -46.91 -21.48 -16.90
C PRO A 32 -47.36 -21.86 -18.31
N GLU A 33 -48.63 -21.58 -18.58
CA GLU A 33 -49.33 -21.73 -19.85
C GLU A 33 -48.71 -20.90 -20.99
N THR A 34 -48.80 -21.46 -22.20
CA THR A 34 -48.38 -20.89 -23.47
C THR A 34 -49.03 -19.55 -23.77
N VAL A 35 -48.21 -18.53 -24.01
CA VAL A 35 -48.60 -17.20 -24.53
C VAL A 35 -48.43 -17.17 -26.05
N PRO A 36 -49.33 -16.56 -26.84
CA PRO A 36 -49.29 -16.58 -28.29
C PRO A 36 -48.15 -15.69 -28.85
N ALA A 37 -47.57 -16.16 -29.97
CA ALA A 37 -46.47 -15.50 -30.67
C ALA A 37 -46.84 -14.09 -31.15
N THR A 38 -46.17 -13.06 -30.58
CA THR A 38 -46.19 -11.69 -31.11
C THR A 38 -45.01 -11.49 -32.06
N THR A 39 -45.31 -11.05 -33.26
CA THR A 39 -44.36 -10.73 -34.33
C THR A 39 -43.27 -9.78 -33.83
N VAL A 40 -42.03 -10.26 -33.85
CA VAL A 40 -40.84 -9.46 -33.50
C VAL A 40 -40.50 -8.53 -34.67
N ALA A 41 -40.62 -7.22 -34.45
CA ALA A 41 -40.06 -6.22 -35.33
C ALA A 41 -38.50 -6.31 -35.28
N GLN A 42 -37.87 -6.39 -36.42
CA GLN A 42 -36.39 -6.33 -36.57
C GLN A 42 -35.88 -4.99 -36.04
N THR A 43 -35.31 -4.99 -34.86
CA THR A 43 -34.50 -3.87 -34.35
C THR A 43 -33.11 -3.99 -34.97
N THR A 44 -32.73 -3.07 -35.81
CA THR A 44 -31.36 -2.92 -36.32
C THR A 44 -30.42 -2.68 -35.15
N LEU A 45 -29.40 -3.54 -35.03
CA LEU A 45 -28.29 -3.38 -34.10
C LEU A 45 -27.60 -2.04 -34.35
N PRO A 46 -27.25 -1.26 -33.31
CA PRO A 46 -26.44 -0.06 -33.49
C PRO A 46 -25.06 -0.48 -34.00
N GLU A 47 -24.59 0.23 -35.02
CA GLU A 47 -23.27 0.10 -35.62
C GLU A 47 -22.20 0.28 -34.56
N THR A 48 -21.37 -0.73 -34.34
CA THR A 48 -20.23 -0.67 -33.39
C THR A 48 -19.27 0.40 -33.88
N VAL A 49 -19.20 1.52 -33.17
CA VAL A 49 -18.14 2.52 -33.32
C VAL A 49 -16.81 1.82 -33.07
N PRO A 50 -15.82 1.91 -33.97
CA PRO A 50 -14.50 1.36 -33.73
C PRO A 50 -13.91 2.02 -32.49
N THR A 51 -13.70 1.26 -31.42
CA THR A 51 -12.94 1.71 -30.28
C THR A 51 -11.49 1.86 -30.75
N GLU A 52 -10.99 3.09 -30.71
CA GLU A 52 -9.57 3.38 -30.96
C GLU A 52 -8.73 2.51 -30.02
N PRO A 53 -7.67 1.84 -30.50
CA PRO A 53 -6.87 0.97 -29.63
C PRO A 53 -6.29 1.82 -28.49
N GLU A 54 -6.59 1.47 -27.26
CA GLU A 54 -5.95 2.07 -26.08
C GLU A 54 -4.45 1.90 -26.23
N THR A 55 -3.74 3.01 -26.40
CA THR A 55 -2.28 3.03 -26.44
C THR A 55 -1.78 2.70 -25.05
N VAL A 56 -1.26 1.48 -24.87
CA VAL A 56 -0.55 1.10 -23.63
C VAL A 56 0.60 2.09 -23.44
N PRO A 57 0.68 2.80 -22.31
CA PRO A 57 1.79 3.72 -22.05
C PRO A 57 3.12 2.98 -22.17
N THR A 58 3.99 3.43 -23.06
CA THR A 58 5.34 2.87 -23.16
C THR A 58 6.17 3.46 -22.01
N LEU A 59 6.68 2.60 -21.13
CA LEU A 59 7.59 3.02 -20.06
C LEU A 59 8.84 3.69 -20.63
N PRO A 60 9.43 4.65 -19.92
CA PRO A 60 10.71 5.22 -20.28
C PRO A 60 11.82 4.15 -20.36
N PRO A 61 12.93 4.41 -21.06
CA PRO A 61 14.07 3.49 -21.03
C PRO A 61 14.64 3.38 -19.61
N GLU A 62 15.18 2.20 -19.31
CA GLU A 62 15.81 1.98 -18.01
C GLU A 62 17.05 2.88 -17.84
N PRO A 63 17.20 3.54 -16.67
CA PRO A 63 18.43 4.27 -16.33
C PRO A 63 19.67 3.38 -16.31
N GLU A 64 20.82 3.97 -16.58
CA GLU A 64 22.11 3.27 -16.65
C GLU A 64 22.63 2.80 -15.27
N SER A 65 22.10 3.36 -14.18
CA SER A 65 22.53 3.05 -12.80
C SER A 65 21.35 3.06 -11.83
N ASP A 66 21.41 2.18 -10.84
CA ASP A 66 20.45 2.10 -9.74
C ASP A 66 20.45 3.34 -8.83
N GLU A 67 21.49 4.17 -8.92
CA GLU A 67 21.63 5.40 -8.13
C GLU A 67 20.92 6.61 -8.74
N ILE A 68 20.48 6.53 -10.00
CA ILE A 68 19.79 7.62 -10.69
C ILE A 68 18.40 7.82 -10.08
N PHE A 69 18.05 9.07 -9.79
CA PHE A 69 16.70 9.42 -9.39
C PHE A 69 15.75 9.41 -10.58
N VAL A 70 14.60 8.82 -10.38
CA VAL A 70 13.52 8.78 -11.37
C VAL A 70 12.20 9.18 -10.72
N ARG A 71 11.32 9.76 -11.51
CA ARG A 71 9.94 9.99 -11.09
C ARG A 71 9.19 8.66 -11.03
N VAL A 72 8.60 8.35 -9.88
CA VAL A 72 8.01 7.02 -9.63
C VAL A 72 6.87 6.72 -10.61
N LEU A 73 6.00 7.70 -10.89
CA LEU A 73 4.85 7.51 -11.76
C LEU A 73 5.22 7.26 -13.24
N ASP A 74 6.43 7.59 -13.67
CA ASP A 74 6.89 7.27 -15.01
C ASP A 74 7.07 5.76 -15.24
N TYR A 75 7.35 5.01 -14.16
CA TYR A 75 7.60 3.56 -14.19
C TYR A 75 6.48 2.74 -13.54
N ILE A 76 5.63 3.38 -12.72
CA ILE A 76 4.45 2.77 -12.10
C ILE A 76 3.24 3.66 -12.39
N PRO A 77 2.75 3.69 -13.64
CA PRO A 77 1.67 4.59 -14.04
C PRO A 77 0.32 4.25 -13.42
N THR A 78 0.18 3.08 -12.80
CA THR A 78 -1.00 2.66 -12.04
C THR A 78 -1.02 3.21 -10.61
N ALA A 79 0.12 3.69 -10.11
CA ALA A 79 0.19 4.35 -8.81
C ALA A 79 -0.40 5.76 -8.88
N SER A 80 -0.80 6.27 -7.71
CA SER A 80 -1.14 7.68 -7.51
C SER A 80 -0.22 8.29 -6.46
N GLN A 81 -0.22 9.62 -6.37
CA GLN A 81 0.57 10.33 -5.36
C GLN A 81 -0.20 11.51 -4.81
N GLU A 82 0.02 11.78 -3.54
CA GLU A 82 -0.37 13.00 -2.84
C GLU A 82 0.74 13.29 -1.83
N LEU A 83 1.77 14.03 -2.26
CA LEU A 83 2.89 14.33 -1.38
C LEU A 83 2.40 15.23 -0.24
N MET A 84 2.21 14.62 0.94
CA MET A 84 1.59 15.29 2.09
C MET A 84 2.35 16.55 2.53
N TYR A 85 3.68 16.53 2.42
CA TYR A 85 4.51 17.68 2.72
C TYR A 85 4.49 18.78 1.64
N GLY A 86 3.90 18.52 0.48
CA GLY A 86 3.59 19.52 -0.55
C GLY A 86 2.30 20.31 -0.28
N THR A 87 1.58 19.97 0.79
CA THR A 87 0.31 20.60 1.18
C THR A 87 0.34 21.02 2.65
N GLU A 88 -0.68 21.74 3.11
CA GLU A 88 -0.89 22.04 4.54
C GLU A 88 -1.54 20.85 5.31
N ALA A 89 -1.94 19.78 4.60
CA ALA A 89 -2.61 18.62 5.20
C ALA A 89 -1.65 17.62 5.88
N ASN A 90 -0.47 18.07 6.32
CA ASN A 90 0.49 17.31 7.12
C ASN A 90 0.46 17.75 8.59
N PHE A 91 1.14 17.01 9.46
CA PHE A 91 1.09 17.25 10.92
C PHE A 91 1.64 18.62 11.35
N THR A 92 2.42 19.31 10.49
CA THR A 92 2.94 20.65 10.79
C THR A 92 1.98 21.78 10.41
N GLY A 93 0.99 21.51 9.57
CA GLY A 93 0.08 22.49 9.00
C GLY A 93 0.78 23.50 8.07
N GLN A 94 1.97 23.18 7.55
CA GLN A 94 2.74 24.03 6.66
C GLN A 94 3.21 23.28 5.42
N VAL A 95 3.27 23.98 4.27
CA VAL A 95 3.87 23.44 3.06
C VAL A 95 5.41 23.38 3.23
N ILE A 96 5.95 22.18 3.15
CA ILE A 96 7.40 21.92 3.28
C ILE A 96 8.05 21.82 1.91
N TYR A 97 7.45 21.05 0.97
CA TYR A 97 7.96 20.84 -0.38
C TYR A 97 7.51 21.95 -1.33
N ASP A 98 8.32 22.23 -2.33
CA ASP A 98 8.02 23.10 -3.47
C ASP A 98 7.93 22.35 -4.81
N PHE A 99 7.83 21.00 -4.73
CA PHE A 99 7.66 20.08 -5.84
C PHE A 99 6.44 19.15 -5.57
N GLU A 100 5.93 18.53 -6.64
CA GLU A 100 4.69 17.75 -6.61
C GLU A 100 4.88 16.27 -6.96
N ASP A 101 6.05 15.88 -7.49
CA ASP A 101 6.31 14.52 -7.95
C ASP A 101 7.17 13.72 -6.95
N ALA A 102 6.82 12.45 -6.77
CA ALA A 102 7.60 11.52 -5.97
C ALA A 102 8.79 10.99 -6.77
N TYR A 103 9.99 11.15 -6.22
CA TYR A 103 11.23 10.63 -6.76
C TYR A 103 11.84 9.58 -5.84
N LEU A 104 12.42 8.54 -6.43
CA LEU A 104 13.23 7.52 -5.75
C LEU A 104 14.41 7.13 -6.64
N ARG A 105 15.42 6.47 -6.06
CA ARG A 105 16.49 5.86 -6.83
C ARG A 105 15.95 4.71 -7.68
N TRP A 106 16.47 4.57 -8.90
CA TRP A 106 16.02 3.56 -9.85
C TRP A 106 16.02 2.13 -9.27
N GLY A 107 17.08 1.76 -8.51
CA GLY A 107 17.13 0.45 -7.86
C GLY A 107 15.96 0.19 -6.93
N THR A 108 15.48 1.21 -6.22
CA THR A 108 14.31 1.14 -5.35
C THR A 108 13.01 1.09 -6.15
N VAL A 109 12.91 1.88 -7.23
CA VAL A 109 11.72 1.86 -8.11
C VAL A 109 11.55 0.49 -8.77
N LYS A 110 12.62 -0.18 -9.21
CA LYS A 110 12.53 -1.56 -9.74
C LYS A 110 11.86 -2.53 -8.76
N LYS A 111 12.18 -2.44 -7.48
CA LYS A 111 11.56 -3.26 -6.44
C LYS A 111 10.10 -2.87 -6.22
N LEU A 112 9.80 -1.58 -6.20
CA LEU A 112 8.44 -1.07 -6.05
C LEU A 112 7.53 -1.47 -7.23
N MET A 113 8.06 -1.56 -8.45
CA MET A 113 7.35 -2.11 -9.61
C MET A 113 6.91 -3.56 -9.40
N LEU A 114 7.71 -4.37 -8.67
CA LEU A 114 7.33 -5.74 -8.35
C LEU A 114 6.20 -5.77 -7.31
N VAL A 115 6.23 -4.88 -6.32
CA VAL A 115 5.14 -4.68 -5.34
C VAL A 115 3.86 -4.27 -6.06
N SER A 116 3.94 -3.26 -6.95
CA SER A 116 2.79 -2.78 -7.72
C SER A 116 2.14 -3.90 -8.52
N ARG A 117 2.94 -4.72 -9.21
CA ARG A 117 2.42 -5.85 -9.99
C ARG A 117 1.68 -6.88 -9.14
N ASP A 118 2.23 -7.23 -7.97
CA ASP A 118 1.54 -8.16 -7.05
C ASP A 118 0.23 -7.57 -6.51
N LEU A 119 0.19 -6.26 -6.26
CA LEU A 119 -1.01 -5.54 -5.84
C LEU A 119 -2.07 -5.49 -6.95
N GLU A 120 -1.67 -5.25 -8.19
CA GLU A 120 -2.56 -5.21 -9.36
C GLU A 120 -3.30 -6.54 -9.58
N GLU A 121 -2.65 -7.69 -9.28
CA GLU A 121 -3.31 -9.01 -9.28
C GLU A 121 -4.47 -9.08 -8.27
N LEU A 122 -4.41 -8.26 -7.21
CA LEU A 122 -5.44 -8.12 -6.18
C LEU A 122 -6.40 -6.96 -6.45
N ARG A 123 -6.22 -6.22 -7.57
CA ARG A 123 -6.97 -5.00 -7.92
C ARG A 123 -6.78 -3.90 -6.88
N LEU A 124 -5.57 -3.84 -6.34
CA LEU A 124 -5.11 -2.80 -5.41
C LEU A 124 -3.97 -2.02 -6.03
N TYR A 125 -3.81 -0.77 -5.63
CA TYR A 125 -2.84 0.14 -6.21
C TYR A 125 -2.15 0.95 -5.12
N ILE A 126 -0.96 1.45 -5.43
CA ILE A 126 -0.15 2.27 -4.53
C ILE A 126 -0.63 3.71 -4.58
N LYS A 127 -0.77 4.34 -3.41
CA LYS A 127 -0.84 5.80 -3.27
C LYS A 127 0.36 6.27 -2.43
N ILE A 128 1.18 7.14 -3.00
CA ILE A 128 2.43 7.63 -2.38
C ILE A 128 2.12 8.90 -1.59
N TRP A 129 2.56 8.94 -0.34
CA TRP A 129 2.46 10.10 0.56
C TRP A 129 3.78 10.86 0.71
N ASP A 130 4.93 10.16 0.68
CA ASP A 130 6.27 10.75 0.66
C ASP A 130 7.27 9.82 -0.05
N GLY A 131 8.29 10.42 -0.66
CA GLY A 131 9.37 9.70 -1.33
C GLY A 131 10.73 10.28 -0.94
N PHE A 132 11.55 10.66 -1.94
CA PHE A 132 12.79 11.38 -1.66
C PHE A 132 12.50 12.73 -1.01
N ARG A 133 13.17 12.97 0.13
CA ARG A 133 13.11 14.24 0.86
C ARG A 133 14.47 14.92 0.78
N PRO A 134 14.60 16.03 0.04
CA PRO A 134 15.82 16.82 -0.01
C PRO A 134 16.31 17.21 1.39
N VAL A 135 17.61 17.33 1.55
CA VAL A 135 18.19 17.77 2.84
C VAL A 135 17.70 19.16 3.22
N SER A 136 17.50 20.05 2.23
CA SER A 136 16.89 21.37 2.40
C SER A 136 15.49 21.29 3.03
N ALA A 137 14.64 20.39 2.53
CA ALA A 137 13.31 20.15 3.06
C ALA A 137 13.35 19.53 4.47
N GLN A 138 14.31 18.65 4.76
CA GLN A 138 14.51 18.12 6.11
C GLN A 138 14.88 19.21 7.12
N PHE A 139 15.72 20.21 6.73
CA PHE A 139 16.00 21.37 7.57
C PHE A 139 14.76 22.21 7.81
N LYS A 140 13.96 22.48 6.77
CA LYS A 140 12.70 23.23 6.88
C LYS A 140 11.70 22.52 7.82
N LEU A 141 11.57 21.19 7.70
CA LEU A 141 10.73 20.40 8.57
C LEU A 141 11.19 20.46 10.03
N TRP A 142 12.53 20.40 10.27
CA TRP A 142 13.10 20.52 11.60
C TRP A 142 12.92 21.93 12.18
N GLU A 143 12.99 22.98 11.38
CA GLU A 143 12.75 24.36 11.82
C GLU A 143 11.32 24.53 12.32
N VAL A 144 10.35 23.92 11.64
CA VAL A 144 8.92 23.95 12.04
C VAL A 144 8.64 23.07 13.24
N CYS A 145 9.25 21.89 13.32
CA CYS A 145 9.05 20.93 14.40
C CYS A 145 10.39 20.37 14.90
N PRO A 146 11.13 21.10 15.79
CA PRO A 146 12.44 20.69 16.30
C PRO A 146 12.30 19.64 17.42
N ASN A 147 11.57 18.54 17.13
CA ASN A 147 11.34 17.46 18.08
C ASN A 147 11.84 16.13 17.49
N PRO A 148 12.91 15.53 18.04
CA PRO A 148 13.50 14.31 17.51
C PRO A 148 12.60 13.07 17.63
N THR A 149 11.48 13.17 18.33
CA THR A 149 10.47 12.10 18.37
C THR A 149 9.70 11.99 17.05
N TYR A 150 9.50 13.11 16.34
CA TYR A 150 8.71 13.19 15.12
C TYR A 150 9.57 13.47 13.88
N VAL A 151 10.66 14.22 14.05
CA VAL A 151 11.49 14.66 12.92
C VAL A 151 12.94 14.32 13.20
N ALA A 152 13.59 13.59 12.28
CA ALA A 152 15.02 13.33 12.38
C ALA A 152 15.80 14.66 12.35
N ASN A 153 16.70 14.86 13.35
CA ASN A 153 17.49 16.06 13.44
C ASN A 153 18.57 16.10 12.34
N PRO A 154 18.49 17.03 11.37
CA PRO A 154 19.40 17.07 10.23
C PRO A 154 20.82 17.52 10.59
N THR A 155 21.07 18.01 11.83
CA THR A 155 22.40 18.39 12.29
C THR A 155 23.18 17.22 12.91
N THR A 156 22.49 16.17 13.35
CA THR A 156 23.09 14.98 14.00
C THR A 156 22.86 13.69 13.21
N GLY A 157 21.97 13.70 12.24
CA GLY A 157 21.63 12.58 11.37
C GLY A 157 20.74 13.07 10.24
N TYR A 158 20.42 12.17 9.31
CA TYR A 158 19.53 12.49 8.20
C TYR A 158 18.37 11.52 8.20
N SER A 159 17.22 11.97 7.68
CA SER A 159 16.10 11.09 7.37
C SER A 159 16.51 10.00 6.38
N SER A 160 15.96 8.80 6.52
CA SER A 160 16.11 7.73 5.52
C SER A 160 15.62 8.19 4.15
N HIS A 161 14.58 9.02 4.08
CA HIS A 161 14.05 9.61 2.85
C HIS A 161 15.10 10.42 2.07
N SER A 162 16.05 11.07 2.75
CA SER A 162 17.14 11.82 2.09
C SER A 162 18.15 10.92 1.35
N ARG A 163 17.96 9.61 1.35
CA ARG A 163 18.75 8.64 0.57
C ARG A 163 18.10 8.26 -0.75
N GLY A 164 16.80 8.57 -0.93
CA GLY A 164 16.02 8.21 -2.10
C GLY A 164 15.65 6.72 -2.18
N ASN A 165 15.71 6.01 -1.05
CA ASN A 165 15.35 4.60 -0.95
C ASN A 165 14.25 4.31 0.08
N THR A 166 13.57 5.36 0.52
CA THR A 166 12.49 5.28 1.52
C THR A 166 11.23 5.89 0.95
N ILE A 167 10.12 5.27 1.24
CA ILE A 167 8.80 5.66 0.76
C ILE A 167 7.76 5.48 1.86
N ASP A 168 6.87 6.47 1.97
CA ASP A 168 5.63 6.39 2.74
C ASP A 168 4.47 6.23 1.77
N LEU A 169 3.66 5.18 1.97
CA LEU A 169 2.59 4.83 1.05
C LEU A 169 1.42 4.14 1.72
N THR A 170 0.29 4.16 1.03
CA THR A 170 -0.92 3.41 1.38
C THR A 170 -1.47 2.66 0.17
N LEU A 171 -2.56 1.93 0.36
CA LEU A 171 -3.26 1.19 -0.67
C LEU A 171 -4.57 1.87 -1.05
N VAL A 172 -4.87 1.87 -2.33
CA VAL A 172 -6.16 2.30 -2.87
C VAL A 172 -6.81 1.19 -3.70
N ASP A 173 -8.14 1.23 -3.79
CA ASP A 173 -8.92 0.36 -4.69
C ASP A 173 -8.94 0.92 -6.14
N GLU A 174 -9.59 0.20 -7.06
CA GLU A 174 -9.73 0.59 -8.47
C GLU A 174 -10.42 1.97 -8.68
N SER A 175 -11.15 2.44 -7.69
CA SER A 175 -11.77 3.77 -7.72
C SER A 175 -10.86 4.88 -7.19
N GLY A 176 -9.65 4.56 -6.73
CA GLY A 176 -8.71 5.47 -6.10
C GLY A 176 -9.05 5.78 -4.64
N ARG A 177 -9.98 5.05 -4.02
CA ARG A 177 -10.34 5.22 -2.61
C ARG A 177 -9.35 4.43 -1.75
N GLU A 178 -8.80 5.09 -0.72
CA GLU A 178 -7.92 4.43 0.26
C GLU A 178 -8.63 3.31 1.00
N LEU A 179 -7.89 2.21 1.23
CA LEU A 179 -8.34 1.14 2.11
C LEU A 179 -8.37 1.63 3.56
N THR A 180 -9.16 0.94 4.40
CA THR A 180 -9.18 1.19 5.84
C THR A 180 -7.85 0.73 6.44
N MET A 181 -6.98 1.67 6.77
CA MET A 181 -5.66 1.42 7.37
C MET A 181 -5.67 1.78 8.86
N PRO A 182 -4.65 1.36 9.66
CA PRO A 182 -4.59 1.64 11.10
C PRO A 182 -4.74 3.11 11.47
N THR A 183 -4.07 3.99 10.73
CA THR A 183 -4.07 5.45 10.95
C THR A 183 -3.91 6.17 9.61
N GLY A 184 -4.09 7.49 9.60
CA GLY A 184 -3.62 8.36 8.51
C GLY A 184 -2.10 8.54 8.56
N PHE A 185 -1.58 9.30 7.57
CA PHE A 185 -0.18 9.69 7.47
C PHE A 185 0.24 10.52 8.70
N ASP A 186 1.44 10.27 9.21
CA ASP A 186 2.02 10.98 10.37
C ASP A 186 1.15 11.00 11.64
N ASP A 187 0.27 10.03 11.79
CA ASP A 187 -0.35 9.76 13.09
C ASP A 187 0.65 8.96 13.95
N PHE A 188 1.36 9.65 14.82
CA PHE A 188 2.39 9.08 15.70
C PHE A 188 1.81 8.43 16.96
N SER A 189 0.55 8.02 16.94
CA SER A 189 -0.06 7.25 18.04
C SER A 189 0.43 5.81 18.04
N VAL A 190 0.24 5.11 19.16
CA VAL A 190 0.58 3.67 19.27
C VAL A 190 -0.17 2.79 18.26
N LYS A 191 -1.31 3.26 17.74
CA LYS A 191 -2.08 2.56 16.72
C LYS A 191 -1.33 2.46 15.37
N ALA A 192 -0.35 3.34 15.13
CA ALA A 192 0.51 3.28 13.96
C ALA A 192 1.56 2.15 14.01
N ASN A 193 1.76 1.54 15.19
CA ASN A 193 2.75 0.48 15.37
C ASN A 193 2.39 -0.79 14.60
N ARG A 194 3.43 -1.48 14.11
CA ARG A 194 3.30 -2.73 13.33
C ARG A 194 2.96 -3.97 14.15
N ASP A 195 2.69 -3.86 15.44
CA ASP A 195 2.12 -4.96 16.22
C ASP A 195 0.60 -5.11 16.00
N TYR A 196 -0.03 -4.06 15.46
CA TYR A 196 -1.44 -4.00 15.10
C TYR A 196 -2.41 -4.35 16.21
N SER A 197 -1.96 -4.30 17.49
CA SER A 197 -2.73 -4.77 18.64
C SER A 197 -3.96 -3.90 18.94
N ASP A 198 -3.90 -2.61 18.56
CA ASP A 198 -4.96 -1.62 18.77
C ASP A 198 -5.82 -1.39 17.51
N CYS A 199 -5.66 -2.24 16.50
CA CYS A 199 -6.35 -2.13 15.21
C CYS A 199 -7.58 -3.05 15.13
N THR A 200 -8.55 -2.69 14.29
CA THR A 200 -9.58 -3.63 13.86
C THR A 200 -8.96 -4.73 12.98
N GLU A 201 -9.68 -5.83 12.80
CA GLU A 201 -9.22 -6.92 11.94
C GLU A 201 -9.00 -6.46 10.47
N GLU A 202 -9.86 -5.57 9.96
CA GLU A 202 -9.73 -5.00 8.62
C GLU A 202 -8.48 -4.12 8.50
N GLU A 203 -8.26 -3.18 9.42
CA GLU A 203 -7.08 -2.31 9.45
C GLU A 203 -5.78 -3.12 9.52
N ALA A 204 -5.75 -4.12 10.42
CA ALA A 204 -4.58 -4.98 10.59
C ALA A 204 -4.30 -5.82 9.34
N ASN A 205 -5.33 -6.44 8.73
CA ASN A 205 -5.18 -7.25 7.52
C ASN A 205 -4.67 -6.43 6.34
N ASN A 206 -5.19 -5.22 6.14
CA ASN A 206 -4.76 -4.35 5.04
C ASN A 206 -3.30 -3.89 5.22
N ALA A 207 -2.90 -3.49 6.43
CA ALA A 207 -1.53 -3.08 6.72
C ALA A 207 -0.55 -4.27 6.62
N GLN A 208 -0.93 -5.45 7.10
CA GLN A 208 -0.12 -6.67 6.99
C GLN A 208 0.02 -7.14 5.54
N LEU A 209 -1.02 -7.00 4.70
CA LEU A 209 -0.91 -7.30 3.27
C LEU A 209 0.17 -6.43 2.62
N LEU A 210 0.13 -5.11 2.88
CA LEU A 210 1.14 -4.18 2.39
C LEU A 210 2.54 -4.57 2.89
N GLU A 211 2.69 -4.85 4.18
CA GLU A 211 3.95 -5.26 4.80
C GLU A 211 4.53 -6.52 4.14
N ILE A 212 3.73 -7.57 3.99
CA ILE A 212 4.15 -8.83 3.36
C ILE A 212 4.65 -8.59 1.92
N LEU A 213 3.96 -7.78 1.14
CA LEU A 213 4.34 -7.52 -0.25
C LEU A 213 5.59 -6.64 -0.34
N MET A 214 5.71 -5.63 0.52
CA MET A 214 6.90 -4.79 0.60
C MET A 214 8.14 -5.60 1.02
N GLU A 215 8.03 -6.41 2.07
CA GLU A 215 9.12 -7.28 2.54
C GLU A 215 9.52 -8.35 1.52
N LYS A 216 8.55 -8.96 0.84
CA LYS A 216 8.78 -9.94 -0.25
C LYS A 216 9.70 -9.36 -1.32
N HIS A 217 9.60 -8.06 -1.59
CA HIS A 217 10.36 -7.38 -2.64
C HIS A 217 11.55 -6.57 -2.11
N GLY A 218 11.98 -6.83 -0.87
CA GLY A 218 13.25 -6.33 -0.33
C GLY A 218 13.16 -4.95 0.31
N PHE A 219 12.01 -4.58 0.81
CA PHE A 219 11.84 -3.44 1.70
C PHE A 219 11.82 -3.92 3.17
N SER A 220 12.08 -2.99 4.08
CA SER A 220 11.96 -3.17 5.53
C SER A 220 11.12 -2.06 6.11
N GLY A 221 10.12 -2.42 6.91
CA GLY A 221 9.27 -1.46 7.60
C GLY A 221 9.94 -0.85 8.84
N TYR A 222 9.47 0.33 9.26
CA TYR A 222 9.79 0.94 10.54
C TYR A 222 8.68 0.61 11.55
N PHE A 223 9.03 0.12 12.74
CA PHE A 223 8.05 -0.41 13.70
C PHE A 223 6.96 0.60 14.09
N GLY A 224 7.31 1.87 14.27
CA GLY A 224 6.39 2.92 14.72
C GLY A 224 5.45 3.48 13.65
N GLU A 225 5.60 3.07 12.38
CA GLU A 225 4.90 3.67 11.24
C GLU A 225 4.57 2.58 10.21
N TRP A 226 3.31 2.16 10.12
CA TRP A 226 2.89 1.09 9.23
C TRP A 226 3.07 1.45 7.74
N TRP A 227 3.08 2.72 7.38
CA TRP A 227 3.23 3.23 6.01
C TRP A 227 4.68 3.36 5.54
N HIS A 228 5.67 3.38 6.47
CA HIS A 228 7.08 3.69 6.20
C HIS A 228 7.90 2.47 5.85
N TYR A 229 8.52 2.47 4.66
CA TYR A 229 9.36 1.38 4.16
C TYR A 229 10.65 1.91 3.55
N SER A 230 11.76 1.29 3.92
CA SER A 230 13.07 1.52 3.31
C SER A 230 13.51 0.31 2.51
N ASP A 231 14.03 0.53 1.31
CA ASP A 231 14.74 -0.49 0.55
C ASP A 231 15.96 -0.99 1.38
N THR A 232 16.14 -2.31 1.44
CA THR A 232 17.27 -2.92 2.13
C THR A 232 18.62 -2.64 1.47
N THR A 233 18.65 -2.14 0.22
CA THR A 233 19.85 -1.59 -0.41
C THR A 233 20.16 -0.23 0.17
N SER A 234 21.37 -0.08 0.72
CA SER A 234 21.82 1.18 1.32
C SER A 234 22.38 2.13 0.27
N TYR A 235 21.90 3.36 0.28
CA TYR A 235 22.41 4.46 -0.54
C TYR A 235 22.96 5.59 0.35
N PRO A 236 23.93 6.41 -0.15
CA PRO A 236 24.35 7.59 0.56
C PRO A 236 23.22 8.63 0.64
N VAL A 237 23.31 9.52 1.62
CA VAL A 237 22.44 10.70 1.68
C VAL A 237 22.70 11.56 0.45
N GLU A 238 21.63 11.91 -0.25
CA GLU A 238 21.68 12.79 -1.42
C GLU A 238 21.69 14.25 -0.98
N ARG A 239 22.54 15.06 -1.61
CA ARG A 239 22.73 16.47 -1.23
C ARG A 239 22.61 17.45 -2.40
N GLU A 240 22.62 16.93 -3.61
CA GLU A 240 22.71 17.75 -4.83
C GLU A 240 21.44 17.64 -5.69
N PHE A 241 20.72 16.53 -5.59
CA PHE A 241 19.47 16.36 -6.32
C PHE A 241 18.34 17.15 -5.64
N GLU A 242 17.75 18.06 -6.37
CA GLU A 242 16.51 18.77 -6.03
C GLU A 242 15.46 18.40 -7.09
N PRO A 243 14.27 17.91 -6.67
CA PRO A 243 13.19 17.48 -7.56
C PRO A 243 12.64 18.57 -8.47
#